data_21aafb507fe531f027ded9ff36d5ffdc
#
_entry.id   21aafb507fe531f027ded9ff36d5ffdc
#
_cell.length_a   1.000
_cell.length_b   1.000
_cell.length_c   1.000
_cell.angle_alpha   90.00
_cell.angle_beta   90.00
_cell.angle_gamma   90.00
#
_symmetry.space_group_name_H-M   'P 1'
#
loop_
_entity.id
_entity.type
_entity.pdbx_description
1 polymer ?
#
loop_
_entity_poly.entity_id
_entity_poly.type
_entity_poly.pdbx_seq_one_letter_code
_entity_poly.pdbx_strand_id
1 'polypeptide(L)'
;MGRGRAKGKKFTLTNNNDDPASGEDEKIPSQKRRGRPQKSLMDEVEEDVDKIEEDEEDDDDDFDVNGKRKRTKEEKEKGKLVKEESPNGTRSNGFRQIGSRRKNKPHRAAEVGVECNVGLPPNWALATINRSSFPNEFIFGSASSSFQNEGGANDDGRAPSIWDTFTRKHSDKIVDHSNAATATDSYHRYKEDVKMLRQMSMDAYSFSISWSRVIPLGKISSGVNEHGISYYNNLINELRSNDIEPVVTLFHWDLPQALEEEYGGFLSSRVVNDFRDFAELCYSRFGDRVKYWITLNEPWSYSVGGYEKGYYAPGRCSHFVGNCSAGDSGIEPYIVTHNLLLAHAAAVKLYHDIFKGPQKGKIGISLVTRWMVPYSDEKLHRDAALRALDFDFGWFMNPLTFGEYPEAMRINVASRLPRFTAEESYTLRNSLDFLGLNYYTANYVQHVSEAVTDNMTRSSDAQARLSTERNGVPIGSKGGTEWLRSYPQGLHDLLVYIKNNYNNPTIYITENGVDETSNSSLSLRTVLQDDFRVQYYVGHLQKLLQAINAGVNVKGYFAWSLLDNFQWDRGYAVRFGLHFVDYGNELRRYPKFSSTWFTNFLRIRG
;
A
#
# COMPACT_ATOMS: atom_id res chain seq x y z
N MET A 1 53.41 24.08 41.16
CA MET A 1 54.67 24.38 40.44
C MET A 1 54.48 23.90 39.03
N GLY A 2 54.49 24.63 37.97
CA GLY A 2 54.82 25.94 37.49
C GLY A 2 54.29 25.90 36.02
N ARG A 3 53.54 26.75 35.67
CA ARG A 3 53.53 27.91 34.74
C ARG A 3 54.46 27.80 33.53
N GLY A 4 53.87 27.95 32.33
CA GLY A 4 54.54 28.30 31.08
C GLY A 4 53.53 28.70 29.99
N ARG A 5 53.35 30.02 29.83
CA ARG A 5 52.61 30.75 28.80
C ARG A 5 53.49 30.99 27.57
N ALA A 6 52.94 31.11 26.39
CA ALA A 6 53.01 32.21 25.41
C ALA A 6 53.07 31.64 23.99
N LYS A 7 52.60 32.18 22.88
CA LYS A 7 52.10 33.48 22.42
C LYS A 7 51.64 33.27 20.98
N GLY A 8 50.59 33.93 20.60
CA GLY A 8 50.07 33.96 19.21
C GLY A 8 50.90 34.85 18.26
N LYS A 9 50.62 34.69 16.95
CA LYS A 9 50.89 35.72 15.91
C LYS A 9 49.74 35.73 14.92
N LYS A 10 49.09 36.88 14.88
CA LYS A 10 48.31 37.42 13.77
C LYS A 10 49.28 37.83 12.67
N PHE A 11 48.87 37.67 11.38
CA PHE A 11 49.31 38.57 10.33
C PHE A 11 48.13 38.96 9.42
N THR A 12 48.10 40.23 9.10
CA THR A 12 47.10 41.08 8.52
C THR A 12 47.30 41.19 6.97
N LEU A 13 46.23 41.52 6.31
CA LEU A 13 46.07 41.93 4.88
C LEU A 13 47.13 42.92 4.39
N THR A 14 47.43 42.84 3.07
CA THR A 14 47.54 44.05 2.20
C THR A 14 47.20 43.70 0.75
N ASN A 15 46.33 44.51 0.18
CA ASN A 15 46.08 44.74 -1.27
C ASN A 15 47.31 45.33 -1.91
N ASN A 16 47.51 45.07 -3.24
CA ASN A 16 47.75 46.15 -4.21
C ASN A 16 47.55 45.67 -5.66
N ASN A 17 46.83 46.50 -6.39
CA ASN A 17 46.67 46.56 -7.83
C ASN A 17 47.99 46.72 -8.54
N ASP A 18 48.04 46.29 -9.82
CA ASP A 18 48.38 47.14 -10.98
C ASP A 18 48.40 46.26 -12.27
N ASP A 19 47.56 46.64 -13.23
CA ASP A 19 47.67 46.40 -14.67
C ASP A 19 48.73 47.34 -15.27
N PRO A 20 49.31 47.19 -16.51
CA PRO A 20 48.53 47.14 -17.76
C PRO A 20 49.14 46.42 -19.02
N ALA A 21 48.24 46.11 -19.95
CA ALA A 21 48.24 46.42 -21.39
C ALA A 21 49.15 45.69 -22.42
N SER A 22 48.48 45.35 -23.46
CA SER A 22 48.64 45.35 -24.92
C SER A 22 48.63 43.94 -25.50
N GLY A 23 47.80 43.56 -26.44
CA GLY A 23 47.27 44.13 -27.67
C GLY A 23 47.53 43.11 -28.76
N GLU A 24 46.53 42.66 -29.44
CA GLU A 24 46.28 42.86 -30.88
C GLU A 24 45.18 41.94 -31.40
N ASP A 25 44.37 42.57 -32.20
CA ASP A 25 43.19 42.16 -32.95
C ASP A 25 43.42 41.00 -33.94
N GLU A 26 42.39 40.20 -34.20
CA GLU A 26 41.93 40.03 -35.57
C GLU A 26 40.45 39.57 -35.65
N LYS A 27 39.80 40.12 -36.69
CA LYS A 27 38.39 40.39 -36.92
C LYS A 27 37.58 39.20 -37.43
N ILE A 28 36.31 39.29 -37.06
CA ILE A 28 35.09 38.66 -37.61
C ILE A 28 34.91 38.99 -39.10
N PRO A 29 34.20 38.15 -39.93
CA PRO A 29 32.91 38.67 -40.33
C PRO A 29 31.72 37.71 -40.25
N SER A 30 30.63 38.30 -39.88
CA SER A 30 29.24 37.86 -39.97
C SER A 30 28.71 37.75 -41.39
N GLN A 31 27.82 36.76 -41.68
CA GLN A 31 26.72 37.05 -42.61
C GLN A 31 25.46 36.23 -42.31
N LYS A 32 24.35 36.98 -42.25
CA LYS A 32 22.95 36.56 -42.26
C LYS A 32 22.48 36.23 -43.65
N ARG A 33 21.55 35.27 -43.86
CA ARG A 33 20.21 35.46 -44.45
C ARG A 33 19.53 34.10 -44.79
N ARG A 34 18.36 33.93 -44.25
CA ARG A 34 16.99 33.70 -44.77
C ARG A 34 16.84 32.89 -46.08
N GLY A 35 15.91 31.90 -46.04
CA GLY A 35 15.11 31.45 -47.20
C GLY A 35 14.42 30.11 -46.98
N ARG A 36 13.13 30.12 -46.80
CA ARG A 36 12.14 29.05 -47.07
C ARG A 36 11.62 29.30 -48.50
N PRO A 37 10.83 28.46 -49.18
CA PRO A 37 10.57 27.01 -49.18
C PRO A 37 10.63 26.42 -50.59
N GLN A 38 10.51 25.09 -50.80
CA GLN A 38 9.68 24.55 -51.88
C GLN A 38 9.55 23.00 -51.86
N LYS A 39 8.40 22.61 -52.34
CA LYS A 39 7.77 21.30 -52.46
C LYS A 39 8.30 20.48 -53.64
N SER A 40 8.00 19.16 -53.53
CA SER A 40 7.58 18.18 -54.52
C SER A 40 8.64 17.55 -55.42
N LEU A 41 8.63 16.23 -55.46
CA LEU A 41 8.09 15.48 -56.59
C LEU A 41 8.04 13.97 -56.27
N MET A 42 6.91 13.40 -56.59
CA MET A 42 6.65 11.97 -56.77
C MET A 42 7.59 11.38 -57.81
N ASP A 43 7.84 10.09 -57.73
CA ASP A 43 7.72 9.19 -58.84
C ASP A 43 7.46 7.76 -58.38
N GLU A 44 6.46 7.20 -59.03
CA GLU A 44 5.87 5.89 -58.99
C GLU A 44 6.83 4.83 -59.61
N VAL A 45 6.75 3.59 -59.15
CA VAL A 45 6.75 2.42 -60.06
C VAL A 45 5.82 1.36 -59.48
N GLU A 46 4.88 0.98 -60.35
CA GLU A 46 3.91 -0.09 -60.28
C GLU A 46 4.52 -1.50 -60.43
N GLU A 47 3.70 -2.43 -59.96
CA GLU A 47 3.20 -3.73 -60.44
C GLU A 47 3.98 -4.96 -59.95
N ASP A 48 3.31 -5.90 -59.27
CA ASP A 48 2.57 -6.98 -59.92
C ASP A 48 1.61 -7.71 -58.95
N VAL A 49 0.42 -7.99 -59.51
CA VAL A 49 -0.75 -8.67 -58.96
C VAL A 49 -0.64 -10.16 -59.30
N ASP A 50 -0.93 -11.04 -58.35
CA ASP A 50 -1.49 -12.34 -58.69
C ASP A 50 -2.64 -12.71 -57.73
N LYS A 51 -3.82 -12.84 -58.35
CA LYS A 51 -5.08 -13.36 -57.86
C LYS A 51 -5.06 -14.88 -57.78
N ILE A 52 -5.68 -15.45 -56.77
CA ILE A 52 -6.46 -16.70 -56.90
C ILE A 52 -7.75 -16.55 -56.08
N GLU A 53 -8.82 -16.92 -56.79
CA GLU A 53 -10.25 -16.88 -56.51
C GLU A 53 -10.67 -17.81 -55.38
N GLU A 54 -11.60 -17.38 -54.54
CA GLU A 54 -13.02 -17.71 -54.32
C GLU A 54 -13.41 -19.19 -54.40
N ASP A 55 -14.02 -19.67 -53.32
CA ASP A 55 -15.22 -20.51 -53.38
C ASP A 55 -16.09 -20.25 -52.14
N GLU A 56 -17.26 -19.72 -52.42
CA GLU A 56 -18.43 -19.58 -51.58
C GLU A 56 -19.17 -20.92 -51.50
N GLU A 57 -19.69 -21.28 -50.33
CA GLU A 57 -20.95 -22.02 -50.25
C GLU A 57 -21.78 -21.48 -49.09
N ASP A 58 -22.88 -20.86 -49.50
CA ASP A 58 -24.06 -20.50 -48.72
C ASP A 58 -24.78 -21.75 -48.22
N ASP A 59 -25.36 -21.67 -47.02
CA ASP A 59 -26.69 -22.24 -46.76
C ASP A 59 -27.39 -21.43 -45.67
N ASP A 60 -28.35 -20.69 -46.14
CA ASP A 60 -29.49 -20.13 -45.42
C ASP A 60 -30.36 -21.24 -44.84
N ASP A 61 -30.88 -21.03 -43.63
CA ASP A 61 -32.31 -21.27 -43.41
C ASP A 61 -32.83 -20.52 -42.17
N ASP A 62 -33.96 -19.97 -42.43
CA ASP A 62 -34.74 -18.92 -41.81
C ASP A 62 -35.81 -19.46 -40.84
N PHE A 63 -36.25 -18.61 -39.86
CA PHE A 63 -37.58 -18.55 -39.21
C PHE A 63 -38.07 -19.74 -38.33
N ASP A 64 -38.70 -19.55 -37.19
CA ASP A 64 -39.81 -18.71 -36.75
C ASP A 64 -40.12 -18.83 -35.23
N VAL A 65 -40.89 -17.90 -34.81
CA VAL A 65 -41.47 -17.54 -33.52
C VAL A 65 -42.49 -18.56 -32.98
N ASN A 66 -42.59 -18.62 -31.65
CA ASN A 66 -43.79 -18.98 -30.85
C ASN A 66 -44.05 -20.42 -30.38
N GLY A 67 -44.09 -20.52 -29.07
CA GLY A 67 -45.29 -21.06 -28.46
C GLY A 67 -45.27 -22.39 -27.71
N LYS A 68 -45.35 -22.29 -26.41
CA LYS A 68 -46.16 -23.14 -25.50
C LYS A 68 -45.81 -24.61 -25.21
N ARG A 69 -45.52 -24.81 -23.94
CA ARG A 69 -45.95 -25.90 -23.04
C ARG A 69 -46.22 -27.29 -23.61
N LYS A 70 -45.57 -28.30 -23.02
CA LYS A 70 -46.27 -29.47 -22.42
C LYS A 70 -45.39 -30.25 -21.44
N ARG A 71 -46.01 -30.53 -20.27
CA ARG A 71 -45.61 -31.51 -19.28
C ARG A 71 -45.73 -32.91 -19.85
N THR A 72 -44.87 -33.83 -19.48
CA THR A 72 -45.23 -35.22 -19.22
C THR A 72 -44.40 -35.80 -18.07
N LYS A 73 -45.11 -36.55 -17.29
CA LYS A 73 -44.82 -37.27 -16.04
C LYS A 73 -44.27 -38.66 -16.32
N GLU A 74 -43.76 -39.21 -15.18
CA GLU A 74 -43.74 -40.63 -14.76
C GLU A 74 -42.47 -41.39 -15.18
N GLU A 75 -41.85 -42.24 -14.36
CA GLU A 75 -42.24 -43.16 -13.26
C GLU A 75 -41.02 -43.55 -12.39
N LYS A 76 -41.16 -43.69 -11.15
CA LYS A 76 -41.11 -44.68 -10.08
C LYS A 76 -40.27 -45.94 -10.28
N GLU A 77 -39.41 -46.25 -9.24
CA GLU A 77 -39.31 -47.51 -8.49
C GLU A 77 -38.46 -47.30 -7.24
N LYS A 78 -38.84 -47.59 -6.18
CA LYS A 78 -39.23 -48.44 -5.01
C LYS A 78 -38.08 -49.37 -4.52
N GLY A 79 -37.82 -49.33 -3.20
CA GLY A 79 -37.21 -50.37 -2.41
C GLY A 79 -36.76 -49.85 -1.03
N LYS A 80 -37.58 -49.91 -0.03
CA LYS A 80 -37.81 -50.72 1.18
C LYS A 80 -36.66 -50.66 2.19
N LEU A 81 -36.89 -49.99 3.34
CA LEU A 81 -37.39 -50.35 4.68
C LEU A 81 -36.54 -51.37 5.46
N VAL A 82 -36.06 -50.95 6.65
CA VAL A 82 -36.21 -51.69 7.93
C VAL A 82 -36.24 -50.68 9.10
N LYS A 83 -37.21 -50.90 9.99
CA LYS A 83 -37.53 -50.22 11.25
C LYS A 83 -36.82 -50.90 12.43
N GLU A 84 -36.66 -50.17 13.54
CA GLU A 84 -36.91 -50.59 14.95
C GLU A 84 -36.79 -49.35 15.84
N GLU A 85 -37.70 -48.96 16.43
CA GLU A 85 -38.65 -49.03 17.57
C GLU A 85 -38.03 -48.60 18.92
N SER A 86 -38.78 -47.71 19.53
CA SER A 86 -38.69 -47.06 20.84
C SER A 86 -38.90 -48.03 22.04
N PRO A 87 -38.90 -47.59 23.36
CA PRO A 87 -40.09 -46.91 23.87
C PRO A 87 -39.96 -45.95 25.11
N ASN A 88 -41.06 -45.21 25.32
CA ASN A 88 -41.69 -44.71 26.57
C ASN A 88 -41.05 -43.56 27.34
N GLY A 89 -41.75 -42.59 27.83
CA GLY A 89 -43.17 -42.29 28.00
C GLY A 89 -43.35 -41.32 29.18
N THR A 90 -44.29 -40.48 29.12
CA THR A 90 -45.35 -40.07 30.06
C THR A 90 -45.67 -38.57 29.95
N ARG A 91 -46.80 -38.27 29.50
CA ARG A 91 -48.06 -37.54 29.91
C ARG A 91 -47.86 -36.48 31.01
N SER A 92 -48.47 -35.25 30.98
CA SER A 92 -49.91 -34.99 30.82
C SER A 92 -50.24 -33.49 30.73
N ASN A 93 -51.37 -33.19 30.08
CA ASN A 93 -52.41 -32.13 30.28
C ASN A 93 -52.01 -30.66 30.10
N GLY A 94 -52.51 -29.89 29.21
CA GLY A 94 -53.91 -29.71 28.74
C GLY A 94 -54.61 -28.55 29.42
N PHE A 95 -54.86 -27.42 28.73
CA PHE A 95 -56.13 -26.68 28.80
C PHE A 95 -56.24 -25.64 27.67
N ARG A 96 -57.43 -25.62 27.09
CA ARG A 96 -58.00 -24.68 26.10
C ARG A 96 -58.35 -23.35 26.77
N GLN A 97 -58.26 -22.18 26.10
CA GLN A 97 -59.41 -21.52 25.44
C GLN A 97 -59.14 -20.08 25.03
N ILE A 98 -59.62 -19.76 23.84
CA ILE A 98 -60.49 -18.66 23.37
C ILE A 98 -59.93 -17.22 23.37
N GLY A 99 -59.72 -16.75 22.17
CA GLY A 99 -60.16 -15.64 21.36
C GLY A 99 -60.26 -14.23 21.92
N SER A 100 -59.58 -13.29 21.25
CA SER A 100 -60.28 -12.14 20.67
C SER A 100 -59.33 -11.30 19.81
N ARG A 101 -59.80 -10.93 18.64
CA ARG A 101 -59.14 -9.99 17.70
C ARG A 101 -59.16 -8.59 18.31
N ARG A 102 -57.97 -7.96 18.41
CA ARG A 102 -57.85 -6.49 18.39
C ARG A 102 -56.77 -6.07 17.45
N LYS A 103 -57.12 -5.22 16.47
CA LYS A 103 -56.22 -4.48 15.58
C LYS A 103 -55.37 -3.54 16.43
N ASN A 104 -54.05 -3.63 16.35
CA ASN A 104 -53.15 -2.59 16.82
C ASN A 104 -52.31 -2.06 15.68
N LYS A 105 -52.22 -0.73 15.62
CA LYS A 105 -51.41 0.08 14.70
C LYS A 105 -49.92 -0.22 14.89
N PRO A 106 -49.07 0.05 13.88
CA PRO A 106 -47.63 -0.17 14.00
C PRO A 106 -47.00 0.82 14.97
N HIS A 107 -46.43 0.31 16.04
CA HIS A 107 -45.53 1.08 16.90
C HIS A 107 -44.19 1.26 16.21
N ARG A 108 -43.67 2.50 16.21
CA ARG A 108 -42.28 2.85 15.90
C ARG A 108 -41.35 1.90 16.67
N ALA A 109 -40.45 1.25 15.95
CA ALA A 109 -39.32 0.56 16.54
C ALA A 109 -38.47 1.59 17.29
N ALA A 110 -38.41 1.45 18.61
CA ALA A 110 -37.40 2.13 19.41
C ALA A 110 -36.04 1.60 19.02
N GLU A 111 -35.11 2.50 18.71
CA GLU A 111 -33.69 2.20 18.64
C GLU A 111 -33.27 1.61 20.00
N VAL A 112 -33.11 0.30 20.02
CA VAL A 112 -32.42 -0.37 21.13
C VAL A 112 -30.95 -0.14 20.84
N GLY A 113 -30.37 0.86 21.48
CA GLY A 113 -28.93 0.96 21.61
C GLY A 113 -28.45 -0.31 22.32
N VAL A 114 -27.79 -1.20 21.57
CA VAL A 114 -27.06 -2.31 22.17
C VAL A 114 -25.85 -1.69 22.85
N GLU A 115 -26.00 -1.33 24.14
CA GLU A 115 -24.84 -1.16 25.02
C GLU A 115 -24.19 -2.54 25.12
N CYS A 116 -23.14 -2.76 24.30
CA CYS A 116 -22.21 -3.85 24.50
C CYS A 116 -21.50 -3.62 25.83
N ASN A 117 -22.00 -4.21 26.89
CA ASN A 117 -21.28 -4.38 28.14
C ASN A 117 -20.12 -5.35 27.84
N VAL A 118 -19.05 -4.84 27.24
CA VAL A 118 -17.78 -5.54 27.10
C VAL A 118 -17.21 -5.62 28.51
N GLY A 119 -17.07 -6.83 29.05
CA GLY A 119 -16.48 -7.05 30.37
C GLY A 119 -15.15 -6.30 30.50
N LEU A 120 -14.77 -5.92 31.73
CA LEU A 120 -13.50 -5.25 32.00
C LEU A 120 -12.35 -5.99 31.29
N PRO A 121 -11.47 -5.24 30.59
CA PRO A 121 -10.36 -5.85 29.86
C PRO A 121 -9.44 -6.64 30.81
N PRO A 122 -8.83 -7.74 30.37
CA PRO A 122 -7.81 -8.43 31.15
C PRO A 122 -6.71 -7.48 31.62
N ASN A 123 -6.08 -7.74 32.75
CA ASN A 123 -5.08 -6.86 33.37
C ASN A 123 -3.93 -6.43 32.43
N TRP A 124 -3.61 -7.22 31.40
CA TRP A 124 -2.61 -6.85 30.39
C TRP A 124 -3.12 -5.78 29.40
N ALA A 125 -4.43 -5.67 29.21
CA ALA A 125 -5.03 -4.64 28.34
C ALA A 125 -5.07 -3.25 29.02
N LEU A 126 -4.88 -3.20 30.33
CA LEU A 126 -4.59 -2.00 31.12
C LEU A 126 -3.10 -1.71 31.11
N ALA A 127 -2.47 -1.79 29.90
CA ALA A 127 -1.04 -1.62 29.75
C ALA A 127 -0.54 -0.36 30.46
N THR A 128 0.68 -0.47 30.97
CA THR A 128 1.44 0.62 31.62
C THR A 128 1.72 1.83 30.72
N ILE A 129 1.22 1.83 29.46
CA ILE A 129 1.38 2.91 28.47
C ILE A 129 0.02 3.47 28.05
N ASN A 130 0.02 4.76 27.81
CA ASN A 130 -1.13 5.49 27.24
C ASN A 130 -0.57 6.65 26.40
N ARG A 131 -1.46 7.51 25.85
CA ARG A 131 -1.03 8.66 25.05
C ARG A 131 0.00 9.53 25.77
N SER A 132 -0.12 9.77 27.07
CA SER A 132 0.80 10.63 27.81
C SER A 132 2.21 10.02 27.99
N SER A 133 2.39 8.75 27.68
CA SER A 133 3.72 8.09 27.63
C SER A 133 4.55 8.54 26.41
N PHE A 134 3.92 9.13 25.41
CA PHE A 134 4.56 9.61 24.17
C PHE A 134 4.74 11.13 24.18
N PRO A 135 5.66 11.69 23.36
CA PRO A 135 5.81 13.14 23.24
C PRO A 135 4.48 13.84 22.93
N ASN A 136 4.28 15.05 23.45
CA ASN A 136 3.02 15.80 23.28
C ASN A 136 2.60 16.00 21.81
N GLU A 137 3.59 16.19 20.92
CA GLU A 137 3.39 16.39 19.48
C GLU A 137 3.33 15.07 18.68
N PHE A 138 3.33 13.92 19.36
CA PHE A 138 3.28 12.63 18.68
C PHE A 138 1.89 12.40 18.08
N ILE A 139 1.83 12.06 16.79
CA ILE A 139 0.58 11.89 16.04
C ILE A 139 0.14 10.43 16.10
N PHE A 140 -1.11 10.19 16.52
CA PHE A 140 -1.76 8.89 16.42
C PHE A 140 -2.86 8.92 15.39
N GLY A 141 -2.83 7.97 14.46
CA GLY A 141 -3.81 7.87 13.40
C GLY A 141 -4.18 6.42 13.05
N SER A 142 -5.04 6.30 12.06
CA SER A 142 -5.30 5.04 11.38
C SER A 142 -5.16 5.22 9.87
N ALA A 143 -4.96 4.11 9.15
CA ALA A 143 -4.67 4.13 7.73
C ALA A 143 -5.69 3.35 6.90
N SER A 144 -5.77 3.70 5.61
CA SER A 144 -6.51 3.00 4.57
C SER A 144 -5.85 3.22 3.20
N SER A 145 -6.36 2.57 2.14
CA SER A 145 -5.99 2.88 0.76
C SER A 145 -7.22 2.95 -0.13
N SER A 146 -7.10 3.67 -1.25
CA SER A 146 -8.20 3.90 -2.19
C SER A 146 -8.77 2.59 -2.72
N PHE A 147 -7.94 1.75 -3.33
CA PHE A 147 -8.40 0.50 -3.94
C PHE A 147 -9.05 -0.45 -2.93
N GLN A 148 -8.48 -0.55 -1.73
CA GLN A 148 -8.95 -1.49 -0.71
C GLN A 148 -10.24 -1.05 -0.01
N ASN A 149 -10.57 0.24 0.00
CA ASN A 149 -11.67 0.80 0.81
C ASN A 149 -12.75 1.50 0.00
N GLU A 150 -12.39 2.28 -1.02
CA GLU A 150 -13.35 3.21 -1.65
C GLU A 150 -14.56 2.50 -2.25
N GLY A 151 -14.35 1.46 -3.05
CA GLY A 151 -15.42 0.96 -3.91
C GLY A 151 -15.79 1.98 -4.97
N GLY A 152 -17.07 2.01 -5.38
CA GLY A 152 -17.52 2.92 -6.42
C GLY A 152 -16.68 2.79 -7.70
N ALA A 153 -16.34 1.54 -8.08
CA ALA A 153 -15.36 1.27 -9.13
C ALA A 153 -15.76 1.81 -10.50
N ASN A 154 -17.07 1.94 -10.74
CA ASN A 154 -17.64 2.43 -12.00
C ASN A 154 -18.34 3.78 -11.85
N ASP A 155 -18.23 4.43 -10.68
CA ASP A 155 -18.99 5.61 -10.37
C ASP A 155 -18.24 6.89 -10.78
N ASP A 156 -19.00 7.89 -11.18
CA ASP A 156 -18.54 9.26 -11.42
C ASP A 156 -17.32 9.37 -12.34
N GLY A 157 -17.25 8.49 -13.36
CA GLY A 157 -16.22 8.57 -14.40
C GLY A 157 -14.84 8.02 -14.00
N ARG A 158 -14.73 7.26 -12.91
CA ARG A 158 -13.52 6.49 -12.58
C ARG A 158 -13.26 5.46 -13.68
N ALA A 159 -12.01 5.35 -14.14
CA ALA A 159 -11.58 4.28 -15.03
C ALA A 159 -10.89 3.14 -14.27
N PRO A 160 -10.75 1.94 -14.88
CA PRO A 160 -10.08 0.83 -14.24
C PRO A 160 -8.61 1.12 -13.89
N SER A 161 -8.17 0.65 -12.74
CA SER A 161 -6.77 0.44 -12.39
C SER A 161 -6.29 -0.95 -12.82
N ILE A 162 -4.99 -1.20 -12.74
CA ILE A 162 -4.42 -2.55 -12.96
C ILE A 162 -5.01 -3.59 -12.01
N TRP A 163 -5.39 -3.20 -10.79
CA TRP A 163 -6.01 -4.11 -9.82
C TRP A 163 -7.46 -4.46 -10.17
N ASP A 164 -8.26 -3.52 -10.72
CA ASP A 164 -9.60 -3.83 -11.24
C ASP A 164 -9.52 -4.87 -12.37
N THR A 165 -8.54 -4.71 -13.25
CA THR A 165 -8.29 -5.64 -14.34
C THR A 165 -7.77 -6.99 -13.84
N PHE A 166 -6.84 -6.97 -12.89
CA PHE A 166 -6.23 -8.18 -12.33
C PHE A 166 -7.27 -9.05 -11.61
N THR A 167 -8.05 -8.50 -10.70
CA THR A 167 -9.08 -9.25 -9.96
C THR A 167 -10.17 -9.82 -10.87
N ARG A 168 -10.45 -9.17 -11.99
CA ARG A 168 -11.39 -9.66 -13.00
C ARG A 168 -10.82 -10.77 -13.88
N LYS A 169 -9.55 -10.62 -14.35
CA LYS A 169 -8.91 -11.59 -15.26
C LYS A 169 -8.29 -12.76 -14.54
N HIS A 170 -7.85 -12.58 -13.31
CA HIS A 170 -7.08 -13.52 -12.49
C HIS A 170 -7.73 -13.72 -11.11
N SER A 171 -9.05 -13.93 -11.08
CA SER A 171 -9.79 -14.20 -9.83
C SER A 171 -9.29 -15.46 -9.13
N ASP A 172 -8.68 -16.40 -9.88
CA ASP A 172 -8.00 -17.59 -9.35
C ASP A 172 -6.77 -17.27 -8.49
N LYS A 173 -6.19 -16.08 -8.63
CA LYS A 173 -5.09 -15.59 -7.78
C LYS A 173 -5.57 -14.88 -6.51
N ILE A 174 -6.87 -14.67 -6.35
CA ILE A 174 -7.49 -14.12 -5.14
C ILE A 174 -8.09 -15.28 -4.34
N VAL A 175 -7.70 -15.43 -3.08
CA VAL A 175 -8.02 -16.61 -2.25
C VAL A 175 -9.53 -16.90 -2.16
N ASP A 176 -10.35 -15.86 -2.07
CA ASP A 176 -11.81 -15.96 -2.02
C ASP A 176 -12.50 -15.57 -3.32
N HIS A 177 -11.74 -15.40 -4.41
CA HIS A 177 -12.20 -15.00 -5.74
C HIS A 177 -12.94 -13.66 -5.80
N SER A 178 -12.82 -12.83 -4.77
CA SER A 178 -13.47 -11.53 -4.65
C SER A 178 -12.72 -10.42 -5.43
N ASN A 179 -13.33 -9.23 -5.46
CA ASN A 179 -12.75 -8.01 -6.00
C ASN A 179 -13.11 -6.82 -5.11
N ALA A 180 -12.53 -5.65 -5.40
CA ALA A 180 -12.75 -4.43 -4.62
C ALA A 180 -13.76 -3.46 -5.26
N ALA A 181 -14.64 -3.92 -6.18
CA ALA A 181 -15.56 -3.01 -6.88
C ALA A 181 -16.50 -2.26 -5.93
N THR A 182 -16.90 -2.90 -4.84
CA THR A 182 -17.67 -2.28 -3.75
C THR A 182 -16.79 -2.00 -2.53
N ALA A 183 -15.82 -2.87 -2.25
CA ALA A 183 -14.93 -2.81 -1.09
C ALA A 183 -15.70 -2.54 0.21
N THR A 184 -15.39 -1.44 0.92
CA THR A 184 -16.14 -0.99 2.09
C THR A 184 -17.12 0.15 1.77
N ASP A 185 -17.21 0.53 0.51
CA ASP A 185 -18.04 1.65 0.04
C ASP A 185 -17.72 2.98 0.72
N SER A 186 -16.44 3.18 1.07
CA SER A 186 -15.99 4.43 1.69
C SER A 186 -16.17 5.64 0.76
N TYR A 187 -16.24 5.43 -0.56
CA TYR A 187 -16.55 6.47 -1.54
C TYR A 187 -17.86 7.20 -1.21
N HIS A 188 -18.90 6.46 -0.87
CA HIS A 188 -20.19 7.03 -0.49
C HIS A 188 -20.32 7.30 1.02
N ARG A 189 -19.54 6.59 1.85
CA ARG A 189 -19.73 6.53 3.30
C ARG A 189 -18.57 7.15 4.10
N TYR A 190 -17.68 7.92 3.49
CA TYR A 190 -16.52 8.53 4.15
C TYR A 190 -16.89 9.35 5.41
N LYS A 191 -18.07 9.97 5.47
CA LYS A 191 -18.52 10.71 6.66
C LYS A 191 -18.73 9.81 7.87
N GLU A 192 -19.20 8.57 7.66
CA GLU A 192 -19.31 7.58 8.73
C GLU A 192 -17.91 7.18 9.21
N ASP A 193 -16.97 6.98 8.26
CA ASP A 193 -15.61 6.59 8.57
C ASP A 193 -14.85 7.70 9.32
N VAL A 194 -15.02 8.96 8.94
CA VAL A 194 -14.46 10.12 9.66
C VAL A 194 -15.07 10.26 11.07
N LYS A 195 -16.37 10.01 11.22
CA LYS A 195 -17.02 9.99 12.54
C LYS A 195 -16.40 8.94 13.47
N MET A 196 -16.05 7.75 12.96
CA MET A 196 -15.38 6.71 13.76
C MET A 196 -14.00 7.16 14.22
N LEU A 197 -13.17 7.77 13.34
CA LEU A 197 -11.88 8.35 13.71
C LEU A 197 -11.99 9.38 14.83
N ARG A 198 -12.96 10.29 14.72
CA ARG A 198 -13.25 11.28 15.76
C ARG A 198 -13.67 10.63 17.09
N GLN A 199 -14.55 9.62 17.03
CA GLN A 199 -14.98 8.88 18.22
C GLN A 199 -13.81 8.18 18.93
N MET A 200 -12.82 7.71 18.16
CA MET A 200 -11.60 7.12 18.68
C MET A 200 -10.58 8.15 19.18
N SER A 201 -10.81 9.45 18.98
CA SER A 201 -9.86 10.54 19.30
C SER A 201 -8.54 10.42 18.53
N MET A 202 -8.59 9.96 17.27
CA MET A 202 -7.44 9.94 16.38
C MET A 202 -7.07 11.36 15.94
N ASP A 203 -5.76 11.65 15.86
CA ASP A 203 -5.23 12.96 15.43
C ASP A 203 -5.18 13.08 13.91
N ALA A 204 -5.02 11.95 13.21
CA ALA A 204 -4.78 11.93 11.76
C ALA A 204 -5.41 10.72 11.08
N TYR A 205 -5.65 10.83 9.78
CA TYR A 205 -6.08 9.74 8.91
C TYR A 205 -5.21 9.68 7.66
N SER A 206 -4.61 8.52 7.43
CA SER A 206 -3.83 8.24 6.22
C SER A 206 -4.70 7.53 5.20
N PHE A 207 -4.76 8.08 3.98
CA PHE A 207 -5.48 7.50 2.86
C PHE A 207 -4.76 7.77 1.54
N SER A 208 -5.04 7.01 0.49
CA SER A 208 -4.48 7.25 -0.83
C SER A 208 -5.50 7.87 -1.78
N ILE A 209 -4.98 8.55 -2.82
CA ILE A 209 -5.79 9.07 -3.94
C ILE A 209 -5.74 8.05 -5.07
N SER A 210 -6.89 7.57 -5.54
CA SER A 210 -6.99 6.75 -6.74
C SER A 210 -6.65 7.58 -7.97
N TRP A 211 -5.49 7.29 -8.59
CA TRP A 211 -5.03 7.99 -9.78
C TRP A 211 -6.07 7.90 -10.92
N SER A 212 -6.63 6.71 -11.16
CA SER A 212 -7.65 6.49 -12.17
C SER A 212 -9.02 7.12 -11.85
N ARG A 213 -9.26 7.58 -10.60
CA ARG A 213 -10.45 8.34 -10.23
C ARG A 213 -10.31 9.81 -10.59
N VAL A 214 -9.12 10.40 -10.43
CA VAL A 214 -8.90 11.82 -10.70
C VAL A 214 -8.40 12.08 -12.12
N ILE A 215 -7.67 11.15 -12.73
CA ILE A 215 -7.22 11.18 -14.12
C ILE A 215 -7.51 9.80 -14.74
N PRO A 216 -8.70 9.58 -15.33
CA PRO A 216 -9.17 8.25 -15.74
C PRO A 216 -8.22 7.48 -16.64
N LEU A 217 -7.58 8.15 -17.60
CA LEU A 217 -6.60 7.54 -18.51
C LEU A 217 -5.14 7.81 -18.10
N GLY A 218 -4.91 8.31 -16.89
CA GLY A 218 -3.60 8.47 -16.27
C GLY A 218 -2.79 9.69 -16.69
N LYS A 219 -3.16 10.40 -17.76
CA LYS A 219 -2.47 11.57 -18.30
C LYS A 219 -3.31 12.83 -18.20
N ILE A 220 -2.74 13.95 -17.79
CA ILE A 220 -3.43 15.26 -17.76
C ILE A 220 -4.02 15.61 -19.13
N SER A 221 -3.31 15.30 -20.22
CA SER A 221 -3.77 15.56 -21.58
C SER A 221 -5.04 14.79 -21.97
N SER A 222 -5.37 13.72 -21.27
CA SER A 222 -6.59 12.94 -21.47
C SER A 222 -7.82 13.46 -20.71
N GLY A 223 -7.62 14.48 -19.87
CA GLY A 223 -8.64 15.13 -19.05
C GLY A 223 -8.60 14.76 -17.58
N VAL A 224 -9.06 15.70 -16.75
CA VAL A 224 -9.19 15.56 -15.30
C VAL A 224 -10.65 15.28 -14.98
N ASN A 225 -10.89 14.31 -14.09
CA ASN A 225 -12.22 14.00 -13.59
C ASN A 225 -12.56 14.87 -12.37
N GLU A 226 -13.33 15.93 -12.58
CA GLU A 226 -13.71 16.87 -11.52
C GLU A 226 -14.64 16.24 -10.46
N HIS A 227 -15.37 15.16 -10.76
CA HIS A 227 -16.13 14.41 -9.74
C HIS A 227 -15.18 13.72 -8.76
N GLY A 228 -14.12 13.08 -9.26
CA GLY A 228 -13.08 12.50 -8.42
C GLY A 228 -12.35 13.54 -7.58
N ILE A 229 -12.02 14.71 -8.17
CA ILE A 229 -11.45 15.85 -7.42
C ILE A 229 -12.40 16.33 -6.32
N SER A 230 -13.70 16.41 -6.62
CA SER A 230 -14.73 16.85 -5.66
C SER A 230 -14.86 15.89 -4.49
N TYR A 231 -14.79 14.56 -4.74
CA TYR A 231 -14.81 13.54 -3.69
C TYR A 231 -13.67 13.75 -2.68
N TYR A 232 -12.40 13.87 -3.16
CA TYR A 232 -11.27 14.08 -2.26
C TYR A 232 -11.31 15.43 -1.55
N ASN A 233 -11.79 16.47 -2.21
CA ASN A 233 -12.05 17.77 -1.54
C ASN A 233 -13.04 17.62 -0.39
N ASN A 234 -14.13 16.86 -0.59
CA ASN A 234 -15.13 16.63 0.43
C ASN A 234 -14.58 15.80 1.60
N LEU A 235 -13.82 14.72 1.31
CA LEU A 235 -13.17 13.91 2.34
C LEU A 235 -12.18 14.74 3.18
N ILE A 236 -11.30 15.51 2.53
CA ILE A 236 -10.32 16.37 3.20
C ILE A 236 -11.03 17.44 4.05
N ASN A 237 -12.09 18.06 3.54
CA ASN A 237 -12.88 19.03 4.29
C ASN A 237 -13.56 18.39 5.50
N GLU A 238 -14.13 17.20 5.36
CA GLU A 238 -14.74 16.46 6.46
C GLU A 238 -13.73 16.13 7.56
N LEU A 239 -12.52 15.66 7.18
CA LEU A 239 -11.44 15.41 8.13
C LEU A 239 -11.05 16.69 8.88
N ARG A 240 -10.78 17.79 8.15
CA ARG A 240 -10.39 19.07 8.74
C ARG A 240 -11.46 19.67 9.66
N SER A 241 -12.75 19.53 9.29
CA SER A 241 -13.87 20.00 10.13
C SER A 241 -14.05 19.20 11.43
N ASN A 242 -13.42 18.01 11.51
CA ASN A 242 -13.40 17.16 12.69
C ASN A 242 -12.05 17.18 13.43
N ASP A 243 -11.15 18.15 13.12
CA ASP A 243 -9.82 18.31 13.71
C ASP A 243 -8.90 17.09 13.46
N ILE A 244 -9.10 16.37 12.34
CA ILE A 244 -8.29 15.24 11.92
C ILE A 244 -7.37 15.67 10.78
N GLU A 245 -6.05 15.47 10.95
CA GLU A 245 -5.06 15.82 9.94
C GLU A 245 -5.04 14.79 8.79
N PRO A 246 -5.25 15.21 7.52
CA PRO A 246 -5.10 14.33 6.38
C PRO A 246 -3.62 14.04 6.08
N VAL A 247 -3.27 12.75 5.99
CA VAL A 247 -1.99 12.26 5.48
C VAL A 247 -2.27 11.55 4.16
N VAL A 248 -1.76 12.08 3.05
CA VAL A 248 -2.20 11.67 1.72
C VAL A 248 -1.10 10.94 0.97
N THR A 249 -1.41 9.72 0.55
CA THR A 249 -0.57 8.90 -0.32
C THR A 249 -1.02 9.09 -1.78
N LEU A 250 -0.07 9.41 -2.67
CA LEU A 250 -0.35 9.58 -4.09
C LEU A 250 -0.52 8.24 -4.82
N PHE A 251 0.29 7.23 -4.49
CA PHE A 251 0.24 5.95 -5.18
C PHE A 251 0.26 4.77 -4.20
N HIS A 252 -0.82 3.99 -4.21
CA HIS A 252 -0.96 2.76 -3.43
C HIS A 252 -1.36 1.60 -4.34
N TRP A 253 -0.50 1.34 -5.38
CA TRP A 253 -0.50 0.21 -6.31
C TRP A 253 -1.58 0.23 -7.41
N ASP A 254 -2.47 1.19 -7.40
CA ASP A 254 -3.63 1.29 -8.28
C ASP A 254 -3.36 2.14 -9.54
N LEU A 255 -2.28 1.78 -10.28
CA LEU A 255 -1.92 2.41 -11.56
C LEU A 255 -3.11 2.36 -12.54
N PRO A 256 -3.43 3.47 -13.24
CA PRO A 256 -4.43 3.44 -14.31
C PRO A 256 -4.12 2.38 -15.36
N GLN A 257 -5.10 1.53 -15.67
CA GLN A 257 -4.96 0.44 -16.65
C GLN A 257 -4.49 0.95 -18.02
N ALA A 258 -4.93 2.15 -18.42
CA ALA A 258 -4.53 2.76 -19.67
C ALA A 258 -3.02 2.99 -19.79
N LEU A 259 -2.33 3.32 -18.69
CA LEU A 259 -0.86 3.48 -18.70
C LEU A 259 -0.13 2.13 -18.77
N GLU A 260 -0.69 1.08 -18.18
CA GLU A 260 -0.17 -0.28 -18.34
C GLU A 260 -0.31 -0.75 -19.78
N GLU A 261 -1.47 -0.52 -20.42
CA GLU A 261 -1.73 -0.90 -21.81
C GLU A 261 -0.90 -0.09 -22.82
N GLU A 262 -0.67 1.19 -22.56
CA GLU A 262 0.04 2.05 -23.50
C GLU A 262 1.55 1.78 -23.53
N TYR A 263 2.17 1.54 -22.36
CA TYR A 263 3.64 1.44 -22.29
C TYR A 263 4.18 0.52 -21.18
N GLY A 264 3.33 -0.31 -20.55
CA GLY A 264 3.74 -1.25 -19.50
C GLY A 264 3.97 -0.60 -18.14
N GLY A 265 3.29 0.51 -17.85
CA GLY A 265 3.34 1.15 -16.54
C GLY A 265 4.76 1.47 -16.08
N PHE A 266 5.14 1.03 -14.88
CA PHE A 266 6.47 1.28 -14.30
C PHE A 266 7.63 0.50 -14.98
N LEU A 267 7.38 -0.38 -15.94
CA LEU A 267 8.46 -0.91 -16.79
C LEU A 267 9.04 0.16 -17.72
N SER A 268 8.30 1.23 -18.00
CA SER A 268 8.75 2.35 -18.85
C SER A 268 9.05 3.59 -18.03
N SER A 269 10.17 4.26 -18.32
CA SER A 269 10.51 5.56 -17.73
C SER A 269 9.52 6.68 -18.05
N ARG A 270 8.61 6.50 -19.03
CA ARG A 270 7.53 7.45 -19.34
C ARG A 270 6.63 7.73 -18.14
N VAL A 271 6.42 6.73 -17.29
CA VAL A 271 5.60 6.84 -16.08
C VAL A 271 6.08 7.94 -15.12
N VAL A 272 7.38 8.25 -15.11
CA VAL A 272 7.97 9.27 -14.24
C VAL A 272 7.33 10.64 -14.46
N ASN A 273 7.14 11.03 -15.74
CA ASN A 273 6.50 12.29 -16.07
C ASN A 273 5.00 12.26 -15.81
N ASP A 274 4.31 11.17 -16.17
CA ASP A 274 2.87 11.05 -15.94
C ASP A 274 2.55 11.05 -14.42
N PHE A 275 3.40 10.42 -13.60
CA PHE A 275 3.28 10.46 -12.14
C PHE A 275 3.56 11.86 -11.56
N ARG A 276 4.59 12.57 -12.08
CA ARG A 276 4.88 13.95 -11.67
C ARG A 276 3.69 14.87 -11.96
N ASP A 277 3.08 14.73 -13.12
CA ASP A 277 1.93 15.56 -13.54
C ASP A 277 0.68 15.24 -12.70
N PHE A 278 0.46 13.96 -12.34
CA PHE A 278 -0.56 13.56 -11.37
C PHE A 278 -0.30 14.17 -9.98
N ALA A 279 0.95 14.11 -9.51
CA ALA A 279 1.34 14.72 -8.24
C ALA A 279 1.10 16.25 -8.24
N GLU A 280 1.46 16.93 -9.34
CA GLU A 280 1.21 18.36 -9.52
C GLU A 280 -0.28 18.72 -9.39
N LEU A 281 -1.14 17.94 -10.05
CA LEU A 281 -2.59 18.10 -9.90
C LEU A 281 -3.02 17.99 -8.44
N CYS A 282 -2.57 16.94 -7.73
CA CYS A 282 -2.93 16.72 -6.34
C CYS A 282 -2.42 17.84 -5.42
N TYR A 283 -1.18 18.30 -5.59
CA TYR A 283 -0.63 19.41 -4.80
C TYR A 283 -1.40 20.71 -5.07
N SER A 284 -1.77 20.97 -6.32
CA SER A 284 -2.53 22.17 -6.70
C SER A 284 -3.95 22.17 -6.14
N ARG A 285 -4.62 21.00 -6.09
CA ARG A 285 -6.03 20.88 -5.72
C ARG A 285 -6.27 20.72 -4.22
N PHE A 286 -5.28 20.17 -3.47
CA PHE A 286 -5.48 19.74 -2.07
C PHE A 286 -4.44 20.31 -1.10
N GLY A 287 -3.30 20.83 -1.60
CA GLY A 287 -2.15 21.16 -0.77
C GLY A 287 -2.33 22.38 0.15
N ASP A 288 -3.39 23.16 -0.03
CA ASP A 288 -3.82 24.19 0.92
C ASP A 288 -4.20 23.61 2.29
N ARG A 289 -4.75 22.36 2.31
CA ARG A 289 -5.27 21.66 3.48
C ARG A 289 -4.46 20.42 3.87
N VAL A 290 -3.72 19.80 2.95
CA VAL A 290 -2.87 18.63 3.18
C VAL A 290 -1.45 19.08 3.55
N LYS A 291 -0.95 18.60 4.71
CA LYS A 291 0.40 18.95 5.22
C LYS A 291 1.37 17.78 5.18
N TYR A 292 0.89 16.57 4.97
CA TYR A 292 1.72 15.37 4.91
C TYR A 292 1.42 14.60 3.63
N TRP A 293 2.43 14.52 2.75
CA TRP A 293 2.35 13.82 1.48
C TRP A 293 3.25 12.59 1.50
N ILE A 294 2.74 11.48 1.02
CA ILE A 294 3.48 10.25 0.77
C ILE A 294 3.41 10.00 -0.74
N THR A 295 4.54 9.93 -1.41
CA THR A 295 4.55 9.71 -2.86
C THR A 295 4.10 8.32 -3.23
N LEU A 296 4.76 7.31 -2.63
CA LEU A 296 4.54 5.89 -2.91
C LEU A 296 4.38 5.13 -1.60
N ASN A 297 3.42 4.20 -1.57
CA ASN A 297 3.33 3.20 -0.51
C ASN A 297 3.96 1.88 -0.96
N GLU A 298 4.86 1.34 -0.14
CA GLU A 298 5.48 0.02 -0.30
C GLU A 298 5.93 -0.32 -1.73
N PRO A 299 6.82 0.46 -2.33
CA PRO A 299 7.29 0.15 -3.68
C PRO A 299 7.95 -1.23 -3.78
N TRP A 300 8.45 -1.80 -2.66
CA TRP A 300 8.93 -3.18 -2.59
C TRP A 300 7.80 -4.20 -2.88
N SER A 301 6.66 -4.06 -2.20
CA SER A 301 5.52 -4.96 -2.38
C SER A 301 4.97 -4.91 -3.79
N TYR A 302 4.90 -3.71 -4.39
CA TYR A 302 4.51 -3.52 -5.78
C TYR A 302 5.48 -4.21 -6.75
N SER A 303 6.79 -3.98 -6.60
CA SER A 303 7.81 -4.54 -7.50
C SER A 303 7.93 -6.05 -7.37
N VAL A 304 7.96 -6.57 -6.13
CA VAL A 304 8.12 -8.01 -5.87
C VAL A 304 6.83 -8.77 -6.15
N GLY A 305 5.70 -8.30 -5.64
CA GLY A 305 4.40 -8.95 -5.83
C GLY A 305 3.94 -8.94 -7.28
N GLY A 306 4.12 -7.82 -7.97
CA GLY A 306 3.65 -7.60 -9.33
C GLY A 306 4.56 -8.11 -10.43
N TYR A 307 5.89 -8.07 -10.21
CA TYR A 307 6.88 -8.29 -11.29
C TYR A 307 7.92 -9.38 -11.00
N GLU A 308 8.04 -9.90 -9.76
CA GLU A 308 8.84 -11.09 -9.47
C GLU A 308 7.96 -12.32 -9.28
N LYS A 309 6.94 -12.23 -8.41
CA LYS A 309 6.12 -13.37 -7.99
C LYS A 309 4.81 -13.50 -8.78
N GLY A 310 4.27 -12.41 -9.31
CA GLY A 310 3.08 -12.37 -10.13
C GLY A 310 1.78 -12.70 -9.40
N TYR A 311 1.75 -12.63 -8.07
CA TYR A 311 0.52 -12.79 -7.29
C TYR A 311 -0.21 -11.46 -7.03
N TYR A 312 0.40 -10.32 -7.33
CA TYR A 312 -0.19 -8.99 -7.36
C TYR A 312 -0.29 -8.46 -8.79
N ALA A 313 -1.16 -7.48 -9.02
CA ALA A 313 -1.21 -6.75 -10.27
C ALA A 313 0.15 -6.10 -10.61
N PRO A 314 0.58 -6.10 -11.87
CA PRO A 314 -0.12 -6.58 -13.07
C PRO A 314 -0.01 -8.10 -13.32
N GLY A 315 0.64 -8.87 -12.47
CA GLY A 315 0.67 -10.34 -12.57
C GLY A 315 1.78 -10.90 -13.44
N ARG A 316 2.97 -10.28 -13.42
CA ARG A 316 4.13 -10.64 -14.24
C ARG A 316 5.16 -11.43 -13.44
N CYS A 317 5.69 -12.49 -14.03
CA CYS A 317 6.80 -13.27 -13.47
C CYS A 317 7.40 -14.18 -14.55
N SER A 318 8.61 -14.69 -14.31
CA SER A 318 9.18 -15.77 -15.12
C SER A 318 8.35 -17.05 -14.99
N HIS A 319 8.25 -17.83 -16.06
CA HIS A 319 7.44 -19.06 -16.12
C HIS A 319 7.83 -20.12 -15.05
N PHE A 320 9.10 -20.13 -14.63
CA PHE A 320 9.61 -21.05 -13.59
C PHE A 320 9.30 -20.57 -12.16
N VAL A 321 8.83 -19.31 -11.98
CA VAL A 321 8.44 -18.76 -10.68
C VAL A 321 6.97 -18.98 -10.39
N GLY A 322 6.10 -18.82 -11.40
CA GLY A 322 4.67 -18.94 -11.24
C GLY A 322 3.90 -18.99 -12.55
N ASN A 323 2.57 -19.10 -12.45
CA ASN A 323 1.68 -19.09 -13.60
C ASN A 323 1.43 -17.64 -14.05
N CYS A 324 2.38 -17.08 -14.82
CA CYS A 324 2.28 -15.76 -15.43
C CYS A 324 2.35 -15.85 -16.94
N SER A 325 1.59 -15.00 -17.64
CA SER A 325 1.58 -14.95 -19.11
C SER A 325 2.82 -14.25 -19.69
N ALA A 326 3.50 -13.43 -18.89
CA ALA A 326 4.69 -12.68 -19.26
C ALA A 326 5.47 -12.25 -18.02
N GLY A 327 6.73 -11.89 -18.20
CA GLY A 327 7.59 -11.29 -17.18
C GLY A 327 8.96 -11.94 -17.08
N ASP A 328 9.87 -11.21 -16.44
CA ASP A 328 11.24 -11.65 -16.10
C ASP A 328 11.53 -11.31 -14.64
N SER A 329 11.45 -12.31 -13.76
CA SER A 329 11.65 -12.16 -12.31
C SER A 329 13.08 -11.75 -11.91
N GLY A 330 14.04 -11.87 -12.82
CA GLY A 330 15.43 -11.47 -12.60
C GLY A 330 15.78 -10.07 -13.10
N ILE A 331 14.88 -9.40 -13.85
CA ILE A 331 15.14 -8.10 -14.47
C ILE A 331 14.04 -7.08 -14.14
N GLU A 332 12.77 -7.42 -14.37
CA GLU A 332 11.64 -6.46 -14.27
C GLU A 332 11.50 -5.81 -12.89
N PRO A 333 11.65 -6.51 -11.75
CA PRO A 333 11.54 -5.87 -10.43
C PRO A 333 12.55 -4.73 -10.25
N TYR A 334 13.76 -4.86 -10.83
CA TYR A 334 14.80 -3.84 -10.74
C TYR A 334 14.49 -2.61 -11.60
N ILE A 335 13.97 -2.81 -12.82
CA ILE A 335 13.54 -1.72 -13.71
C ILE A 335 12.38 -0.96 -13.07
N VAL A 336 11.37 -1.67 -12.58
CA VAL A 336 10.18 -1.09 -11.94
C VAL A 336 10.56 -0.28 -10.71
N THR A 337 11.41 -0.82 -9.83
CA THR A 337 11.90 -0.10 -8.65
C THR A 337 12.70 1.14 -9.01
N HIS A 338 13.54 1.06 -10.04
CA HIS A 338 14.27 2.22 -10.52
C HIS A 338 13.35 3.36 -10.96
N ASN A 339 12.35 3.05 -11.78
CA ASN A 339 11.36 4.03 -12.23
C ASN A 339 10.47 4.55 -11.09
N LEU A 340 10.12 3.72 -10.09
CA LEU A 340 9.41 4.16 -8.87
C LEU A 340 10.25 5.19 -8.09
N LEU A 341 11.54 4.93 -7.90
CA LEU A 341 12.45 5.86 -7.21
C LEU A 341 12.59 7.18 -7.99
N LEU A 342 12.72 7.13 -9.31
CA LEU A 342 12.77 8.33 -10.14
C LEU A 342 11.45 9.11 -10.12
N ALA A 343 10.30 8.43 -10.14
CA ALA A 343 8.98 9.04 -10.02
C ALA A 343 8.81 9.74 -8.66
N HIS A 344 9.22 9.08 -7.58
CA HIS A 344 9.28 9.68 -6.25
C HIS A 344 10.13 10.96 -6.25
N ALA A 345 11.36 10.88 -6.73
CA ALA A 345 12.29 12.01 -6.73
C ALA A 345 11.76 13.20 -7.57
N ALA A 346 11.15 12.93 -8.72
CA ALA A 346 10.54 13.95 -9.58
C ALA A 346 9.37 14.66 -8.89
N ALA A 347 8.48 13.88 -8.23
CA ALA A 347 7.34 14.43 -7.50
C ALA A 347 7.77 15.27 -6.28
N VAL A 348 8.80 14.80 -5.52
CA VAL A 348 9.34 15.54 -4.37
C VAL A 348 10.04 16.81 -4.82
N LYS A 349 10.85 16.74 -5.89
CA LYS A 349 11.52 17.93 -6.44
C LYS A 349 10.51 19.00 -6.84
N LEU A 350 9.45 18.59 -7.56
CA LEU A 350 8.36 19.49 -7.93
C LEU A 350 7.70 20.13 -6.70
N TYR A 351 7.41 19.32 -5.66
CA TYR A 351 6.83 19.83 -4.41
C TYR A 351 7.73 20.85 -3.73
N HIS A 352 9.01 20.54 -3.60
CA HIS A 352 9.99 21.42 -2.95
C HIS A 352 10.18 22.73 -3.70
N ASP A 353 10.27 22.68 -5.03
CA ASP A 353 10.56 23.85 -5.85
C ASP A 353 9.37 24.81 -5.93
N ILE A 354 8.13 24.30 -5.96
CA ILE A 354 6.94 25.11 -6.27
C ILE A 354 5.97 25.21 -5.08
N PHE A 355 5.67 24.09 -4.42
CA PHE A 355 4.54 24.02 -3.49
C PHE A 355 4.93 24.13 -2.01
N LYS A 356 6.11 23.67 -1.61
CA LYS A 356 6.52 23.60 -0.19
C LYS A 356 6.51 24.97 0.49
N GLY A 357 6.98 26.01 -0.19
CA GLY A 357 7.03 27.38 0.35
C GLY A 357 5.63 27.90 0.72
N PRO A 358 4.67 27.93 -0.22
CA PRO A 358 3.30 28.38 0.05
C PRO A 358 2.52 27.45 1.00
N GLN A 359 2.64 26.13 0.83
CA GLN A 359 1.81 25.15 1.53
C GLN A 359 2.37 24.73 2.90
N LYS A 360 3.69 24.88 3.12
CA LYS A 360 4.40 24.56 4.38
C LYS A 360 4.20 23.11 4.84
N GLY A 361 4.02 22.18 3.89
CA GLY A 361 3.88 20.76 4.15
C GLY A 361 5.21 20.02 4.13
N LYS A 362 5.12 18.71 4.36
CA LYS A 362 6.23 17.74 4.32
C LYS A 362 5.89 16.63 3.34
N ILE A 363 6.91 16.08 2.69
CA ILE A 363 6.76 15.00 1.72
C ILE A 363 7.78 13.90 1.98
N GLY A 364 7.33 12.64 1.84
CA GLY A 364 8.17 11.47 2.04
C GLY A 364 7.69 10.27 1.21
N ILE A 365 8.15 9.09 1.59
CA ILE A 365 7.82 7.80 0.99
C ILE A 365 7.53 6.80 2.12
N SER A 366 6.59 5.87 1.94
CA SER A 366 6.37 4.78 2.89
C SER A 366 7.03 3.50 2.40
N LEU A 367 7.97 2.99 3.19
CA LEU A 367 8.71 1.77 2.90
C LEU A 367 8.25 0.66 3.84
N VAL A 368 8.06 -0.55 3.29
CA VAL A 368 7.83 -1.76 4.09
C VAL A 368 9.14 -2.51 4.28
N THR A 369 9.31 -3.06 5.44
CA THR A 369 10.29 -4.11 5.68
C THR A 369 9.92 -4.92 6.91
N ARG A 370 10.53 -6.09 7.01
CA ARG A 370 10.51 -6.96 8.18
C ARG A 370 11.85 -6.91 8.89
N TRP A 371 11.89 -7.18 10.19
CA TRP A 371 13.18 -7.34 10.84
C TRP A 371 13.81 -8.69 10.51
N MET A 372 15.10 -8.68 10.20
CA MET A 372 15.86 -9.84 9.76
C MET A 372 16.69 -10.37 10.93
N VAL A 373 16.26 -11.49 11.52
CA VAL A 373 16.96 -12.15 12.63
C VAL A 373 17.88 -13.24 12.08
N PRO A 374 19.19 -13.21 12.34
CA PRO A 374 20.09 -14.27 11.89
C PRO A 374 19.62 -15.65 12.38
N TYR A 375 19.69 -16.68 11.52
CA TYR A 375 19.25 -18.04 11.88
C TYR A 375 20.13 -18.63 13.00
N SER A 376 21.42 -18.28 13.05
CA SER A 376 22.36 -18.58 14.14
C SER A 376 23.39 -17.46 14.28
N ASP A 377 24.26 -17.54 15.29
CA ASP A 377 25.36 -16.60 15.53
C ASP A 377 26.54 -16.77 14.56
N GLU A 378 26.45 -17.68 13.61
CA GLU A 378 27.45 -17.83 12.56
C GLU A 378 27.52 -16.58 11.68
N LYS A 379 28.76 -16.20 11.30
CA LYS A 379 28.99 -15.01 10.46
C LYS A 379 28.20 -15.04 9.17
N LEU A 380 28.10 -16.21 8.52
CA LEU A 380 27.34 -16.39 7.27
C LEU A 380 25.84 -16.00 7.42
N HIS A 381 25.21 -16.38 8.55
CA HIS A 381 23.81 -16.06 8.81
C HIS A 381 23.61 -14.60 9.20
N ARG A 382 24.56 -14.00 9.94
CA ARG A 382 24.52 -12.56 10.23
C ARG A 382 24.68 -11.73 8.98
N ASP A 383 25.63 -12.06 8.10
CA ASP A 383 25.84 -11.39 6.82
C ASP A 383 24.64 -11.56 5.89
N ALA A 384 24.00 -12.76 5.89
CA ALA A 384 22.78 -13.00 5.13
C ALA A 384 21.58 -12.16 5.63
N ALA A 385 21.46 -11.97 6.95
CA ALA A 385 20.41 -11.12 7.51
C ALA A 385 20.58 -9.65 7.11
N LEU A 386 21.81 -9.12 7.15
CA LEU A 386 22.09 -7.76 6.67
C LEU A 386 21.83 -7.63 5.17
N ARG A 387 22.26 -8.61 4.38
CA ARG A 387 22.03 -8.61 2.93
C ARG A 387 20.53 -8.72 2.60
N ALA A 388 19.76 -9.54 3.32
CA ALA A 388 18.31 -9.60 3.16
C ALA A 388 17.66 -8.24 3.46
N LEU A 389 18.13 -7.54 4.49
CA LEU A 389 17.67 -6.18 4.81
C LEU A 389 18.07 -5.17 3.73
N ASP A 390 19.26 -5.31 3.11
CA ASP A 390 19.67 -4.51 1.95
C ASP A 390 18.72 -4.73 0.76
N PHE A 391 18.32 -5.98 0.47
CA PHE A 391 17.42 -6.30 -0.65
C PHE A 391 15.96 -5.90 -0.37
N ASP A 392 15.51 -5.80 0.88
CA ASP A 392 14.15 -5.38 1.22
C ASP A 392 14.07 -3.86 1.46
N PHE A 393 14.85 -3.34 2.39
CA PHE A 393 14.80 -1.95 2.84
C PHE A 393 15.88 -1.07 2.19
N GLY A 394 17.13 -1.54 2.19
CA GLY A 394 18.27 -0.82 1.63
C GLY A 394 18.10 -0.51 0.16
N TRP A 395 17.41 -1.36 -0.60
CA TRP A 395 17.07 -1.17 -2.01
C TRP A 395 16.47 0.20 -2.31
N PHE A 396 15.67 0.72 -1.37
CA PHE A 396 15.05 2.04 -1.43
C PHE A 396 15.80 3.08 -0.58
N MET A 397 16.09 2.73 0.67
CA MET A 397 16.64 3.70 1.61
C MET A 397 18.07 4.14 1.28
N ASN A 398 18.90 3.26 0.68
CA ASN A 398 20.25 3.65 0.26
C ASN A 398 20.24 4.72 -0.84
N PRO A 399 19.48 4.57 -1.97
CA PRO A 399 19.33 5.65 -2.95
C PRO A 399 18.84 6.96 -2.34
N LEU A 400 17.87 6.91 -1.44
CA LEU A 400 17.31 8.10 -0.79
C LEU A 400 18.29 8.79 0.18
N THR A 401 19.24 8.03 0.75
CA THR A 401 20.20 8.57 1.72
C THR A 401 21.55 8.88 1.09
N PHE A 402 22.04 7.97 0.23
CA PHE A 402 23.41 8.00 -0.30
C PHE A 402 23.48 8.22 -1.83
N GLY A 403 22.35 8.09 -2.53
CA GLY A 403 22.25 8.26 -3.99
C GLY A 403 22.64 7.04 -4.80
N GLU A 404 22.89 5.88 -4.16
CA GLU A 404 23.28 4.64 -4.83
C GLU A 404 22.61 3.43 -4.17
N TYR A 405 22.47 2.34 -4.93
CA TYR A 405 22.00 1.06 -4.41
C TYR A 405 23.00 0.44 -3.43
N PRO A 406 22.55 -0.44 -2.49
CA PRO A 406 23.43 -1.18 -1.60
C PRO A 406 24.53 -1.92 -2.34
N GLU A 407 25.72 -2.00 -1.75
CA GLU A 407 26.86 -2.69 -2.34
C GLU A 407 26.55 -4.17 -2.62
N ALA A 408 25.89 -4.86 -1.70
CA ALA A 408 25.47 -6.25 -1.88
C ALA A 408 24.59 -6.43 -3.13
N MET A 409 23.69 -5.49 -3.43
CA MET A 409 22.88 -5.53 -4.64
C MET A 409 23.71 -5.25 -5.89
N ARG A 410 24.60 -4.26 -5.86
CA ARG A 410 25.48 -3.94 -7.01
C ARG A 410 26.37 -5.12 -7.39
N ILE A 411 26.81 -5.92 -6.42
CA ILE A 411 27.63 -7.12 -6.63
C ILE A 411 26.76 -8.27 -7.16
N ASN A 412 25.68 -8.62 -6.45
CA ASN A 412 24.92 -9.84 -6.75
C ASN A 412 24.03 -9.71 -7.99
N VAL A 413 23.45 -8.54 -8.23
CA VAL A 413 22.59 -8.27 -9.40
C VAL A 413 23.40 -7.87 -10.63
N ALA A 414 24.55 -7.22 -10.41
CA ALA A 414 25.51 -6.82 -11.43
C ALA A 414 24.89 -5.98 -12.57
N SER A 415 25.02 -6.43 -13.83
CA SER A 415 24.55 -5.69 -15.02
C SER A 415 23.02 -5.58 -15.13
N ARG A 416 22.25 -6.39 -14.39
CA ARG A 416 20.77 -6.33 -14.39
C ARG A 416 20.23 -5.19 -13.51
N LEU A 417 21.05 -4.66 -12.59
CA LEU A 417 20.68 -3.54 -11.74
C LEU A 417 20.88 -2.22 -12.50
N PRO A 418 19.82 -1.42 -12.73
CA PRO A 418 19.97 -0.09 -13.33
C PRO A 418 20.90 0.81 -12.50
N ARG A 419 21.46 1.83 -13.15
CA ARG A 419 22.37 2.79 -12.49
C ARG A 419 21.77 4.19 -12.56
N PHE A 420 21.91 4.93 -11.48
CA PHE A 420 21.55 6.34 -11.46
C PHE A 420 22.62 7.19 -12.12
N THR A 421 22.21 8.18 -12.89
CA THR A 421 23.08 9.29 -13.31
C THR A 421 23.45 10.16 -12.10
N ALA A 422 24.44 11.02 -12.25
CA ALA A 422 24.84 11.94 -11.18
C ALA A 422 23.69 12.89 -10.76
N GLU A 423 22.86 13.33 -11.72
CA GLU A 423 21.69 14.19 -11.46
C GLU A 423 20.58 13.44 -10.72
N GLU A 424 20.24 12.22 -11.14
CA GLU A 424 19.27 11.37 -10.46
C GLU A 424 19.69 11.04 -9.04
N SER A 425 20.98 10.67 -8.84
CA SER A 425 21.58 10.45 -7.53
C SER A 425 21.48 11.67 -6.62
N TYR A 426 21.76 12.86 -7.14
CA TYR A 426 21.62 14.12 -6.42
C TYR A 426 20.17 14.39 -6.03
N THR A 427 19.22 14.20 -6.95
CA THR A 427 17.81 14.45 -6.72
C THR A 427 17.23 13.48 -5.69
N LEU A 428 17.60 12.20 -5.75
CA LEU A 428 17.19 11.17 -4.78
C LEU A 428 17.64 11.50 -3.36
N ARG A 429 18.91 11.89 -3.15
CA ARG A 429 19.42 12.24 -1.81
C ARG A 429 18.71 13.42 -1.15
N ASN A 430 18.03 14.25 -1.93
CA ASN A 430 17.31 15.43 -1.45
C ASN A 430 15.78 15.25 -1.47
N SER A 431 15.30 14.01 -1.60
CA SER A 431 13.86 13.72 -1.80
C SER A 431 13.14 13.20 -0.55
N LEU A 432 13.65 13.46 0.66
CA LEU A 432 13.07 12.91 1.89
C LEU A 432 12.93 13.97 3.00
N ASP A 433 11.73 14.47 3.28
CA ASP A 433 11.45 15.24 4.49
C ASP A 433 11.16 14.33 5.69
N PHE A 434 10.60 13.15 5.45
CA PHE A 434 10.36 12.10 6.44
C PHE A 434 10.29 10.72 5.78
N LEU A 435 10.60 9.70 6.55
CA LEU A 435 10.41 8.29 6.21
C LEU A 435 9.09 7.80 6.80
N GLY A 436 8.18 7.29 5.98
CA GLY A 436 7.10 6.40 6.38
C GLY A 436 7.64 4.97 6.50
N LEU A 437 7.29 4.29 7.56
CA LEU A 437 7.71 2.90 7.81
C LEU A 437 6.50 2.02 8.09
N ASN A 438 6.30 1.00 7.26
CA ASN A 438 5.32 -0.06 7.46
C ASN A 438 6.04 -1.26 8.07
N TYR A 439 5.63 -1.67 9.26
CA TYR A 439 6.20 -2.81 9.97
C TYR A 439 5.12 -3.76 10.47
N TYR A 440 5.26 -5.05 10.16
CA TYR A 440 4.26 -6.05 10.54
C TYR A 440 4.86 -7.26 11.26
N THR A 441 6.09 -7.68 10.87
CA THR A 441 6.64 -8.98 11.24
C THR A 441 8.17 -9.01 11.20
N ALA A 442 8.75 -10.14 11.59
CA ALA A 442 10.15 -10.48 11.44
C ALA A 442 10.32 -11.88 10.86
N ASN A 443 11.50 -12.16 10.32
CA ASN A 443 11.87 -13.51 9.86
C ASN A 443 13.25 -13.90 10.36
N TYR A 444 13.46 -15.18 10.58
CA TYR A 444 14.80 -15.76 10.64
C TYR A 444 15.40 -15.80 9.23
N VAL A 445 16.70 -15.55 9.14
CA VAL A 445 17.42 -15.50 7.87
C VAL A 445 18.59 -16.46 7.88
N GLN A 446 18.59 -17.38 6.91
CA GLN A 446 19.65 -18.34 6.69
C GLN A 446 20.39 -18.00 5.40
N HIS A 447 21.73 -18.08 5.41
CA HIS A 447 22.52 -18.00 4.18
C HIS A 447 22.22 -19.18 3.27
N VAL A 448 22.07 -18.91 2.00
CA VAL A 448 21.96 -19.90 0.94
C VAL A 448 23.03 -19.57 -0.11
N SER A 449 23.95 -20.54 -0.32
CA SER A 449 24.84 -20.45 -1.47
C SER A 449 24.10 -21.06 -2.65
N GLU A 450 23.57 -20.20 -3.53
CA GLU A 450 22.99 -20.67 -4.78
C GLU A 450 24.08 -20.81 -5.83
N ALA A 451 24.10 -21.96 -6.50
CA ALA A 451 24.81 -22.10 -7.75
C ALA A 451 24.20 -21.11 -8.75
N VAL A 452 25.05 -20.39 -9.49
CA VAL A 452 24.60 -19.55 -10.61
C VAL A 452 23.80 -20.45 -11.56
N THR A 453 22.48 -20.24 -11.59
CA THR A 453 21.57 -20.96 -12.48
C THR A 453 21.02 -20.00 -13.51
N ASP A 454 20.57 -20.51 -14.65
CA ASP A 454 19.90 -19.69 -15.68
C ASP A 454 18.55 -19.11 -15.20
N ASN A 455 18.06 -19.56 -14.03
CA ASN A 455 16.78 -19.20 -13.43
C ASN A 455 16.93 -18.15 -12.31
N MET A 456 17.56 -17.01 -12.63
CA MET A 456 17.76 -15.93 -11.66
C MET A 456 16.47 -15.18 -11.36
N THR A 457 16.30 -14.84 -10.09
CA THR A 457 15.23 -13.98 -9.60
C THR A 457 15.80 -12.96 -8.62
N ARG A 458 15.05 -11.90 -8.31
CA ARG A 458 15.43 -10.99 -7.23
C ARG A 458 15.60 -11.73 -5.89
N SER A 459 14.77 -12.72 -5.62
CA SER A 459 14.86 -13.52 -4.38
C SER A 459 16.11 -14.38 -4.33
N SER A 460 16.55 -14.99 -5.45
CA SER A 460 17.80 -15.75 -5.52
C SER A 460 19.02 -14.84 -5.36
N ASP A 461 18.99 -13.63 -5.94
CA ASP A 461 20.07 -12.67 -5.84
C ASP A 461 20.39 -12.25 -4.40
N ALA A 462 19.39 -12.26 -3.51
CA ALA A 462 19.58 -11.97 -2.09
C ALA A 462 20.41 -13.03 -1.35
N GLN A 463 20.52 -14.26 -1.90
CA GLN A 463 21.22 -15.40 -1.27
C GLN A 463 20.86 -15.57 0.21
N ALA A 464 19.56 -15.43 0.51
CA ALA A 464 19.00 -15.44 1.85
C ALA A 464 17.65 -16.17 1.85
N ARG A 465 17.53 -17.18 2.69
CA ARG A 465 16.25 -17.88 2.93
C ARG A 465 15.58 -17.30 4.16
N LEU A 466 14.35 -16.86 4.00
CA LEU A 466 13.53 -16.33 5.07
C LEU A 466 12.63 -17.44 5.65
N SER A 467 12.51 -17.51 6.98
CA SER A 467 11.61 -18.41 7.67
C SER A 467 10.89 -17.71 8.82
N THR A 468 9.64 -18.11 9.06
CA THR A 468 8.86 -17.67 10.24
C THR A 468 9.14 -18.50 11.48
N GLU A 469 9.98 -19.55 11.35
CA GLU A 469 10.36 -20.46 12.45
C GLU A 469 11.83 -20.88 12.36
N ARG A 470 12.36 -21.30 13.49
CA ARG A 470 13.70 -21.87 13.63
C ARG A 470 13.62 -23.12 14.49
N ASN A 471 14.06 -24.27 13.93
CA ASN A 471 13.97 -25.59 14.59
C ASN A 471 12.56 -25.91 15.10
N GLY A 472 11.53 -25.60 14.31
CA GLY A 472 10.12 -25.82 14.64
C GLY A 472 9.54 -24.85 15.67
N VAL A 473 10.32 -23.83 16.10
CA VAL A 473 9.84 -22.78 17.02
C VAL A 473 9.55 -21.51 16.24
N PRO A 474 8.28 -21.04 16.20
CA PRO A 474 7.90 -19.81 15.53
C PRO A 474 8.59 -18.58 16.15
N ILE A 475 8.90 -17.56 15.34
CA ILE A 475 9.51 -16.30 15.80
C ILE A 475 8.54 -15.46 16.66
N GLY A 476 7.25 -15.73 16.57
CA GLY A 476 6.19 -15.07 17.32
C GLY A 476 4.82 -15.66 17.05
N SER A 477 3.81 -15.18 17.75
CA SER A 477 2.43 -15.61 17.57
C SER A 477 1.94 -15.33 16.16
N LYS A 478 1.24 -16.30 15.56
CA LYS A 478 0.72 -16.24 14.17
C LYS A 478 -0.51 -15.33 14.08
N GLY A 479 -0.57 -14.48 13.04
CA GLY A 479 -1.77 -13.80 12.60
C GLY A 479 -2.71 -14.70 11.79
N GLY A 480 -3.59 -14.13 11.00
CA GLY A 480 -4.48 -14.85 10.08
C GLY A 480 -3.71 -15.44 8.90
N THR A 481 -2.70 -14.73 8.40
CA THR A 481 -1.84 -15.19 7.29
C THR A 481 -0.57 -15.91 7.76
N GLU A 482 0.00 -16.73 6.86
CA GLU A 482 1.21 -17.52 7.20
C GLU A 482 2.47 -16.68 7.37
N TRP A 483 2.56 -15.55 6.70
CA TRP A 483 3.75 -14.70 6.74
C TRP A 483 3.80 -13.82 7.99
N LEU A 484 2.65 -13.52 8.61
CA LEU A 484 2.56 -12.56 9.72
C LEU A 484 2.79 -13.25 11.06
N ARG A 485 3.81 -12.82 11.76
CA ARG A 485 4.14 -13.22 13.14
C ARG A 485 4.30 -11.97 14.00
N SER A 486 3.65 -11.93 15.13
CA SER A 486 3.81 -10.83 16.10
C SER A 486 5.20 -10.86 16.70
N TYR A 487 6.04 -9.88 16.32
CA TYR A 487 7.41 -9.76 16.84
C TYR A 487 7.75 -8.29 17.17
N PRO A 488 7.24 -7.76 18.29
CA PRO A 488 7.41 -6.35 18.67
C PRO A 488 8.87 -5.92 18.82
N GLN A 489 9.78 -6.80 19.29
CA GLN A 489 11.20 -6.48 19.42
C GLN A 489 11.82 -6.07 18.09
N GLY A 490 11.39 -6.65 16.98
CA GLY A 490 11.90 -6.31 15.66
C GLY A 490 11.59 -4.87 15.23
N LEU A 491 10.46 -4.30 15.66
CA LEU A 491 10.20 -2.87 15.41
C LEU A 491 11.23 -1.98 16.12
N HIS A 492 11.55 -2.27 17.38
CA HIS A 492 12.60 -1.54 18.12
C HIS A 492 13.94 -1.66 17.40
N ASP A 493 14.37 -2.88 17.06
CA ASP A 493 15.69 -3.15 16.50
C ASP A 493 15.84 -2.54 15.10
N LEU A 494 14.78 -2.60 14.28
CA LEU A 494 14.74 -1.93 12.99
C LEU A 494 14.85 -0.41 13.11
N LEU A 495 14.13 0.20 14.04
CA LEU A 495 14.17 1.63 14.27
C LEU A 495 15.55 2.10 14.73
N VAL A 496 16.20 1.34 15.65
CA VAL A 496 17.58 1.61 16.08
C VAL A 496 18.57 1.40 14.93
N TYR A 497 18.37 0.39 14.10
CA TYR A 497 19.16 0.17 12.89
C TYR A 497 19.06 1.35 11.92
N ILE A 498 17.83 1.85 11.64
CA ILE A 498 17.61 3.01 10.78
C ILE A 498 18.31 4.25 11.34
N LYS A 499 18.16 4.51 12.65
CA LYS A 499 18.86 5.61 13.31
C LYS A 499 20.37 5.57 13.07
N ASN A 500 20.98 4.39 13.24
CA ASN A 500 22.44 4.24 13.23
C ASN A 500 23.03 4.24 11.81
N ASN A 501 22.27 3.79 10.80
CA ASN A 501 22.78 3.58 9.45
C ASN A 501 22.27 4.60 8.42
N TYR A 502 21.20 5.39 8.73
CA TYR A 502 20.55 6.30 7.78
C TYR A 502 20.31 7.70 8.36
N ASN A 503 21.30 8.21 9.14
CA ASN A 503 21.31 9.60 9.65
C ASN A 503 20.10 9.99 10.54
N ASN A 504 19.46 9.02 11.22
CA ASN A 504 18.31 9.23 12.11
C ASN A 504 17.22 10.15 11.50
N PRO A 505 16.62 9.78 10.37
CA PRO A 505 15.60 10.60 9.71
C PRO A 505 14.36 10.79 10.59
N THR A 506 13.55 11.78 10.29
CA THR A 506 12.20 11.84 10.87
C THR A 506 11.39 10.65 10.38
N ILE A 507 10.79 9.85 11.28
CA ILE A 507 10.05 8.63 10.98
C ILE A 507 8.60 8.78 11.42
N TYR A 508 7.67 8.32 10.59
CA TYR A 508 6.29 8.00 10.95
C TYR A 508 6.08 6.50 10.72
N ILE A 509 5.57 5.77 11.71
CA ILE A 509 5.07 4.42 11.48
C ILE A 509 3.75 4.57 10.74
N THR A 510 3.80 4.41 9.42
CA THR A 510 2.66 4.66 8.52
C THR A 510 1.69 3.50 8.46
N GLU A 511 2.15 2.29 8.78
CA GLU A 511 1.30 1.13 8.99
C GLU A 511 1.90 0.18 10.02
N ASN A 512 1.07 -0.30 10.94
CA ASN A 512 1.35 -1.42 11.84
C ASN A 512 0.03 -2.07 12.25
N GLY A 513 -0.06 -3.39 12.14
CA GLY A 513 -1.30 -4.13 12.42
C GLY A 513 -1.14 -5.64 12.30
N VAL A 514 -2.18 -6.36 12.68
CA VAL A 514 -2.24 -7.81 12.57
C VAL A 514 -3.60 -8.23 12.03
N ASP A 515 -3.57 -9.24 11.18
CA ASP A 515 -4.77 -9.84 10.60
C ASP A 515 -5.31 -10.99 11.45
N GLU A 516 -6.59 -11.24 11.25
CA GLU A 516 -7.32 -12.42 11.73
C GLU A 516 -8.03 -13.07 10.57
N THR A 517 -8.12 -14.39 10.56
CA THR A 517 -8.86 -15.14 9.55
C THR A 517 -10.35 -14.80 9.64
N SER A 518 -10.95 -14.44 8.50
CA SER A 518 -12.41 -14.24 8.40
C SER A 518 -13.13 -15.58 8.57
N ASN A 519 -14.09 -15.64 9.49
CA ASN A 519 -14.87 -16.85 9.75
C ASN A 519 -16.36 -16.50 9.91
N SER A 520 -17.13 -16.80 8.87
CA SER A 520 -18.57 -16.53 8.81
C SER A 520 -19.42 -17.40 9.78
N SER A 521 -18.85 -18.45 10.36
CA SER A 521 -19.56 -19.30 11.35
C SER A 521 -19.56 -18.72 12.76
N LEU A 522 -18.73 -17.71 13.03
CA LEU A 522 -18.64 -17.07 14.34
C LEU A 522 -19.72 -16.01 14.51
N SER A 523 -20.23 -15.88 15.75
CA SER A 523 -21.17 -14.82 16.08
C SER A 523 -20.50 -13.43 15.97
N LEU A 524 -21.30 -12.38 15.69
CA LEU A 524 -20.81 -11.01 15.68
C LEU A 524 -20.07 -10.66 16.99
N ARG A 525 -20.63 -11.05 18.14
CA ARG A 525 -19.98 -10.84 19.43
C ARG A 525 -18.58 -11.45 19.51
N THR A 526 -18.39 -12.63 18.94
CA THR A 526 -17.09 -13.34 18.97
C THR A 526 -16.07 -12.64 18.08
N VAL A 527 -16.46 -12.23 16.86
CA VAL A 527 -15.53 -11.56 15.93
C VAL A 527 -15.17 -10.13 16.34
N LEU A 528 -15.99 -9.51 17.21
CA LEU A 528 -15.66 -8.20 17.77
C LEU A 528 -14.67 -8.26 18.94
N GLN A 529 -14.44 -9.46 19.52
CA GLN A 529 -13.52 -9.67 20.64
C GLN A 529 -12.14 -10.05 20.10
N ASP A 530 -11.37 -9.07 19.62
CA ASP A 530 -10.07 -9.23 18.98
C ASP A 530 -8.89 -8.99 19.95
N ASP A 531 -8.85 -9.74 21.05
CA ASP A 531 -7.84 -9.64 22.11
C ASP A 531 -6.40 -9.77 21.58
N PHE A 532 -6.18 -10.63 20.60
CA PHE A 532 -4.85 -10.81 19.99
C PHE A 532 -4.37 -9.54 19.30
N ARG A 533 -5.26 -8.80 18.64
CA ARG A 533 -4.92 -7.52 18.01
C ARG A 533 -4.55 -6.46 19.05
N VAL A 534 -5.24 -6.43 20.19
CA VAL A 534 -4.85 -5.54 21.31
C VAL A 534 -3.46 -5.90 21.85
N GLN A 535 -3.17 -7.19 22.06
CA GLN A 535 -1.84 -7.64 22.51
C GLN A 535 -0.74 -7.23 21.53
N TYR A 536 -1.01 -7.37 20.23
CA TYR A 536 -0.11 -6.94 19.17
C TYR A 536 0.22 -5.44 19.28
N TYR A 537 -0.80 -4.58 19.39
CA TYR A 537 -0.61 -3.13 19.51
C TYR A 537 0.12 -2.75 20.80
N VAL A 538 -0.28 -3.33 21.92
CA VAL A 538 0.41 -3.08 23.21
C VAL A 538 1.89 -3.38 23.11
N GLY A 539 2.26 -4.55 22.60
CA GLY A 539 3.65 -4.96 22.47
C GLY A 539 4.44 -4.05 21.54
N HIS A 540 3.88 -3.70 20.38
CA HIS A 540 4.56 -2.84 19.40
C HIS A 540 4.70 -1.39 19.89
N LEU A 541 3.68 -0.81 20.52
CA LEU A 541 3.74 0.54 21.07
C LEU A 541 4.73 0.64 22.24
N GLN A 542 4.84 -0.40 23.08
CA GLN A 542 5.89 -0.44 24.12
C GLN A 542 7.28 -0.43 23.52
N LYS A 543 7.54 -1.20 22.47
CA LYS A 543 8.81 -1.27 21.77
C LYS A 543 9.12 -0.01 20.97
N LEU A 544 8.11 0.60 20.39
CA LEU A 544 8.21 1.92 19.78
C LEU A 544 8.66 2.99 20.79
N LEU A 545 8.02 3.02 21.95
CA LEU A 545 8.38 3.95 23.03
C LEU A 545 9.83 3.72 23.50
N GLN A 546 10.27 2.46 23.61
CA GLN A 546 11.66 2.14 23.94
C GLN A 546 12.63 2.69 22.87
N ALA A 547 12.30 2.57 21.57
CA ALA A 547 13.11 3.14 20.49
C ALA A 547 13.16 4.67 20.53
N ILE A 548 12.04 5.33 20.82
CA ILE A 548 11.99 6.80 21.02
C ILE A 548 12.90 7.20 22.19
N ASN A 549 12.83 6.50 23.32
CA ASN A 549 13.69 6.76 24.49
C ASN A 549 15.16 6.48 24.20
N ALA A 550 15.48 5.59 23.24
CA ALA A 550 16.83 5.38 22.74
C ALA A 550 17.27 6.45 21.72
N GLY A 551 16.46 7.50 21.49
CA GLY A 551 16.78 8.66 20.67
C GLY A 551 16.48 8.49 19.18
N VAL A 552 15.60 7.53 18.79
CA VAL A 552 15.07 7.45 17.42
C VAL A 552 14.05 8.56 17.20
N ASN A 553 14.12 9.25 16.06
CA ASN A 553 13.28 10.41 15.77
C ASN A 553 11.92 10.02 15.17
N VAL A 554 11.10 9.26 15.94
CA VAL A 554 9.74 8.91 15.52
C VAL A 554 8.74 9.98 15.95
N LYS A 555 7.83 10.37 15.06
CA LYS A 555 6.87 11.47 15.26
C LYS A 555 5.41 11.05 15.19
N GLY A 556 5.10 9.83 14.77
CA GLY A 556 3.72 9.37 14.69
C GLY A 556 3.60 7.88 14.44
N TYR A 557 2.37 7.41 14.62
CA TYR A 557 2.00 5.99 14.50
C TYR A 557 0.60 5.87 13.93
N PHE A 558 0.43 5.04 12.89
CA PHE A 558 -0.84 4.76 12.24
C PHE A 558 -1.15 3.27 12.32
N ALA A 559 -2.31 2.94 12.88
CA ALA A 559 -2.81 1.58 12.91
C ALA A 559 -3.34 1.17 11.53
N TRP A 560 -2.89 0.03 11.02
CA TRP A 560 -3.47 -0.64 9.84
C TRP A 560 -4.47 -1.69 10.31
N SER A 561 -5.79 -1.53 10.04
CA SER A 561 -6.43 -0.45 9.31
C SER A 561 -7.68 0.00 10.08
N LEU A 562 -8.28 1.13 9.67
CA LEU A 562 -9.52 1.61 10.27
C LEU A 562 -10.66 0.61 10.16
N LEU A 563 -10.86 0.08 8.96
CA LEU A 563 -11.91 -0.87 8.59
C LEU A 563 -11.32 -2.20 8.13
N ASP A 564 -12.06 -3.29 8.33
CA ASP A 564 -11.85 -4.49 7.52
C ASP A 564 -12.06 -4.11 6.05
N ASN A 565 -11.12 -4.49 5.16
CA ASN A 565 -11.10 -4.04 3.77
C ASN A 565 -10.61 -5.17 2.84
N PHE A 566 -10.52 -4.91 1.53
CA PHE A 566 -9.98 -5.85 0.56
C PHE A 566 -8.47 -6.04 0.76
N GLN A 567 -8.02 -7.26 1.05
CA GLN A 567 -6.63 -7.58 1.39
C GLN A 567 -5.87 -8.25 0.22
N TRP A 568 -5.84 -7.57 -0.92
CA TRP A 568 -5.06 -7.92 -2.10
C TRP A 568 -5.34 -9.36 -2.59
N ASP A 569 -4.31 -10.24 -2.63
CA ASP A 569 -4.45 -11.66 -2.98
C ASP A 569 -5.31 -12.46 -1.99
N ARG A 570 -5.54 -11.94 -0.79
CA ARG A 570 -6.39 -12.58 0.23
C ARG A 570 -7.88 -12.21 0.11
N GLY A 571 -8.21 -11.21 -0.69
CA GLY A 571 -9.58 -10.71 -0.77
C GLY A 571 -10.13 -10.30 0.61
N TYR A 572 -11.25 -10.87 1.02
CA TYR A 572 -11.86 -10.66 2.35
C TYR A 572 -11.66 -11.85 3.29
N ALA A 573 -10.78 -12.81 2.93
CA ALA A 573 -10.50 -13.99 3.77
C ALA A 573 -9.76 -13.64 5.07
N VAL A 574 -9.17 -12.46 5.18
CA VAL A 574 -8.51 -11.95 6.39
C VAL A 574 -8.97 -10.51 6.70
N ARG A 575 -8.83 -10.11 7.97
CA ARG A 575 -9.37 -8.87 8.52
C ARG A 575 -8.35 -8.15 9.37
N PHE A 576 -7.98 -6.91 8.98
CA PHE A 576 -7.04 -6.05 9.71
C PHE A 576 -7.72 -4.94 10.51
N GLY A 577 -8.99 -4.67 10.22
CA GLY A 577 -9.69 -3.49 10.72
C GLY A 577 -9.80 -3.40 12.23
N LEU A 578 -9.72 -2.18 12.75
CA LEU A 578 -10.18 -1.83 14.10
C LEU A 578 -11.71 -1.88 14.18
N HIS A 579 -12.39 -1.71 13.04
CA HIS A 579 -13.83 -1.89 12.90
C HIS A 579 -14.11 -3.07 11.99
N PHE A 580 -15.02 -3.92 12.43
CA PHE A 580 -15.56 -5.01 11.63
C PHE A 580 -16.53 -4.43 10.59
N VAL A 581 -16.36 -4.86 9.33
CA VAL A 581 -17.29 -4.58 8.24
C VAL A 581 -18.12 -5.83 7.96
N ASP A 582 -19.42 -5.71 8.10
CA ASP A 582 -20.37 -6.80 7.86
C ASP A 582 -20.76 -6.80 6.36
N TYR A 583 -19.98 -7.51 5.56
CA TYR A 583 -20.18 -7.60 4.11
C TYR A 583 -21.50 -8.25 3.71
N GLY A 584 -22.11 -9.03 4.59
CA GLY A 584 -23.43 -9.66 4.39
C GLY A 584 -24.62 -8.78 4.79
N ASN A 585 -24.38 -7.63 5.46
CA ASN A 585 -25.41 -6.79 6.05
C ASN A 585 -25.13 -5.30 5.77
N GLU A 586 -25.30 -4.88 4.52
CA GLU A 586 -25.21 -3.48 4.09
C GLU A 586 -23.90 -2.80 4.49
N LEU A 587 -22.79 -3.54 4.59
CA LEU A 587 -21.47 -3.04 4.97
C LEU A 587 -21.47 -2.28 6.31
N ARG A 588 -22.31 -2.66 7.28
CA ARG A 588 -22.36 -2.03 8.60
C ARG A 588 -21.03 -2.14 9.31
N ARG A 589 -20.61 -1.04 9.96
CA ARG A 589 -19.35 -0.96 10.71
C ARG A 589 -19.65 -1.16 12.20
N TYR A 590 -18.89 -2.07 12.82
CA TYR A 590 -18.96 -2.32 14.26
C TYR A 590 -17.58 -2.17 14.89
N PRO A 591 -17.43 -1.37 15.97
CA PRO A 591 -16.14 -1.26 16.64
C PRO A 591 -15.76 -2.60 17.26
N LYS A 592 -14.54 -3.06 16.99
CA LYS A 592 -13.94 -4.20 17.67
C LYS A 592 -13.39 -3.80 19.03
N PHE A 593 -13.02 -4.77 19.86
CA PHE A 593 -12.40 -4.51 21.15
C PHE A 593 -11.12 -3.68 21.03
N SER A 594 -10.31 -3.91 20.01
CA SER A 594 -9.14 -3.10 19.69
C SER A 594 -9.47 -1.62 19.43
N SER A 595 -10.58 -1.31 18.77
CA SER A 595 -11.05 0.07 18.59
C SER A 595 -11.38 0.73 19.93
N THR A 596 -12.07 0.00 20.82
CA THR A 596 -12.38 0.48 22.18
C THR A 596 -11.12 0.69 23.00
N TRP A 597 -10.16 -0.24 22.89
CA TRP A 597 -8.86 -0.14 23.57
C TRP A 597 -8.10 1.11 23.10
N PHE A 598 -7.98 1.36 21.77
CA PHE A 598 -7.34 2.56 21.23
C PHE A 598 -8.01 3.84 21.69
N THR A 599 -9.36 3.85 21.71
CA THR A 599 -10.12 4.99 22.23
C THR A 599 -9.72 5.32 23.67
N ASN A 600 -9.63 4.32 24.53
CA ASN A 600 -9.24 4.50 25.94
C ASN A 600 -7.77 4.93 26.05
N PHE A 601 -6.87 4.30 25.27
CA PHE A 601 -5.46 4.66 25.20
C PHE A 601 -5.24 6.13 24.82
N LEU A 602 -5.98 6.66 23.84
CA LEU A 602 -5.84 8.02 23.32
C LEU A 602 -6.51 9.09 24.19
N ARG A 603 -7.56 8.76 24.93
CA ARG A 603 -8.28 9.72 25.80
C ARG A 603 -7.53 10.05 27.07
N ILE A 604 -6.66 9.19 27.56
CA ILE A 604 -5.84 9.47 28.75
C ILE A 604 -4.77 10.48 28.33
N ARG A 605 -5.08 11.75 28.52
CA ARG A 605 -4.13 12.87 28.43
C ARG A 605 -3.71 13.18 29.85
N GLY A 606 -2.42 13.06 30.15
CA GLY A 606 -1.85 13.33 31.47
C GLY A 606 -2.01 14.78 31.93
#